data_81a6caf5ec49c61b1e78b418a6b601df
#
_entry.id   81a6caf5ec49c61b1e78b418a6b601df
#
_cell.length_a   1.000
_cell.length_b   1.000
_cell.length_c   1.000
_cell.angle_alpha   90.00
_cell.angle_beta   90.00
_cell.angle_gamma   90.00
#
_symmetry.space_group_name_H-M   'P 1'
#
loop_
_entity.id
_entity.type
_entity.pdbx_description
1 polymer ?
#
loop_
_entity_poly.entity_id
_entity_poly.type
_entity_poly.pdbx_seq_one_letter_code
_entity_poly.pdbx_strand_id
1 'polypeptide(L)'
;SIVNELYNKIPILGVCLGHQIIGQIFGSKIIQAKELVHGKTSKIISKNIGILKGIPKIFEATRYHSLIIDKKTLSKDLEITAMTLDGIIMGVKHRIYDVHGVQFHPESIKTKDGLKILKNFIK
;
A
#
# COMPACT_ATOMS: atom_id res chain seq x y z
N SER A 1 0.37 -5.05 -18.53
CA SER A 1 1.02 -3.95 -17.82
C SER A 1 2.44 -4.32 -17.44
N ILE A 2 3.24 -3.33 -17.10
CA ILE A 2 4.62 -3.54 -16.66
C ILE A 2 4.67 -4.43 -15.43
N VAL A 3 3.77 -4.21 -14.48
CA VAL A 3 3.73 -5.01 -13.25
C VAL A 3 3.48 -6.49 -13.59
N ASN A 4 2.52 -6.75 -14.46
CA ASN A 4 2.17 -8.12 -14.85
C ASN A 4 3.34 -8.85 -15.51
N GLU A 5 4.19 -8.12 -16.22
CA GLU A 5 5.34 -8.71 -16.91
C GLU A 5 6.56 -8.90 -16.00
N LEU A 6 6.72 -8.06 -14.98
CA LEU A 6 7.97 -7.98 -14.22
C LEU A 6 7.87 -8.40 -12.75
N TYR A 7 6.67 -8.72 -12.24
CA TYR A 7 6.50 -8.95 -10.79
C TYR A 7 7.37 -10.08 -10.23
N ASN A 8 7.73 -11.04 -11.06
CA ASN A 8 8.58 -12.16 -10.66
C ASN A 8 10.05 -11.99 -11.06
N LYS A 9 10.42 -10.83 -11.57
CA LYS A 9 11.77 -10.57 -12.09
C LYS A 9 12.51 -9.47 -11.34
N ILE A 10 11.80 -8.44 -10.89
CA ILE A 10 12.40 -7.30 -10.21
C ILE A 10 11.55 -6.90 -9.02
N PRO A 11 12.16 -6.23 -8.01
CA PRO A 11 11.37 -5.61 -6.93
C PRO A 11 10.47 -4.52 -7.47
N ILE A 12 9.24 -4.45 -6.96
CA ILE A 12 8.24 -3.46 -7.40
C ILE A 12 7.62 -2.79 -6.18
N LEU A 13 7.56 -1.47 -6.23
CA LEU A 13 6.79 -0.67 -5.29
C LEU A 13 5.73 0.13 -6.05
N GLY A 14 4.47 -0.11 -5.75
CA GLY A 14 3.35 0.67 -6.30
C GLY A 14 2.84 1.66 -5.27
N VAL A 15 2.73 2.92 -5.67
CA VAL A 15 2.25 4.00 -4.80
C VAL A 15 0.93 4.52 -5.35
N CYS A 16 -0.08 4.62 -4.51
CA CYS A 16 -1.41 5.13 -4.84
C CYS A 16 -2.04 4.35 -6.01
N LEU A 17 -2.02 4.88 -7.22
CA LEU A 17 -2.52 4.18 -8.41
C LEU A 17 -1.77 2.86 -8.63
N GLY A 18 -0.45 2.85 -8.44
CA GLY A 18 0.36 1.64 -8.57
C GLY A 18 -0.04 0.55 -7.59
N HIS A 19 -0.39 0.92 -6.37
CA HIS A 19 -0.93 0.02 -5.37
C HIS A 19 -2.25 -0.61 -5.85
N GLN A 20 -3.14 0.19 -6.43
CA GLN A 20 -4.42 -0.30 -6.95
C GLN A 20 -4.20 -1.25 -8.13
N ILE A 21 -3.26 -0.94 -9.01
CA ILE A 21 -2.89 -1.80 -10.14
C ILE A 21 -2.39 -3.16 -9.62
N ILE A 22 -1.54 -3.18 -8.61
CA ILE A 22 -1.08 -4.41 -7.97
C ILE A 22 -2.28 -5.21 -7.46
N GLY A 23 -3.21 -4.57 -6.79
CA GLY A 23 -4.42 -5.24 -6.31
C GLY A 23 -5.18 -5.91 -7.46
N GLN A 24 -5.41 -5.21 -8.54
CA GLN A 24 -6.15 -5.73 -9.70
C GLN A 24 -5.43 -6.89 -10.40
N ILE A 25 -4.13 -6.76 -10.61
CA ILE A 25 -3.36 -7.78 -11.31
C ILE A 25 -3.45 -9.12 -10.60
N PHE A 26 -3.45 -9.11 -9.28
CA PHE A 26 -3.52 -10.35 -8.50
C PHE A 26 -4.95 -10.74 -8.13
N GLY A 27 -5.97 -10.09 -8.70
CA GLY A 27 -7.35 -10.54 -8.64
C GLY A 27 -8.28 -9.81 -7.68
N SER A 28 -7.80 -8.75 -7.04
CA SER A 28 -8.65 -7.94 -6.16
C SER A 28 -9.44 -6.92 -6.97
N LYS A 29 -10.60 -6.51 -6.44
CA LYS A 29 -11.41 -5.45 -7.04
C LYS A 29 -11.02 -4.10 -6.46
N ILE A 30 -11.11 -3.07 -7.28
CA ILE A 30 -10.92 -1.69 -6.87
C ILE A 30 -12.29 -1.05 -6.80
N ILE A 31 -12.61 -0.46 -5.67
CA ILE A 31 -13.92 0.15 -5.41
C ILE A 31 -13.75 1.59 -4.97
N GLN A 32 -14.82 2.35 -5.06
CA GLN A 32 -14.83 3.73 -4.60
C GLN A 32 -14.89 3.77 -3.07
N ALA A 33 -14.05 4.59 -2.45
CA ALA A 33 -14.08 4.81 -1.01
C ALA A 33 -15.34 5.60 -0.65
N LYS A 34 -15.83 5.42 0.59
CA LYS A 34 -16.99 6.16 1.08
C LYS A 34 -16.78 7.66 1.11
N GLU A 35 -15.53 8.07 1.37
CA GLU A 35 -15.15 9.47 1.43
C GLU A 35 -14.03 9.74 0.44
N LEU A 36 -14.10 10.91 -0.20
CA LEU A 36 -12.99 11.40 -1.01
C LEU A 36 -11.91 11.92 -0.06
N VAL A 37 -10.71 11.36 -0.17
CA VAL A 37 -9.58 11.77 0.65
C VAL A 37 -8.57 12.50 -0.22
N HIS A 38 -8.27 13.75 0.14
CA HIS A 38 -7.41 14.60 -0.66
C HIS A 38 -6.48 15.43 0.23
N GLY A 39 -5.21 15.04 0.27
CA GLY A 39 -4.18 15.79 0.96
C GLY A 39 -4.24 15.78 2.48
N LYS A 40 -5.06 14.93 3.06
CA LYS A 40 -5.16 14.81 4.52
C LYS A 40 -4.24 13.72 5.02
N THR A 41 -3.70 13.90 6.23
CA THR A 41 -3.02 12.83 6.92
C THR A 41 -4.04 11.97 7.65
N SER A 42 -3.75 10.68 7.73
CA SER A 42 -4.57 9.71 8.46
C SER A 42 -3.68 8.82 9.30
N LYS A 43 -4.23 8.34 10.39
CA LYS A 43 -3.53 7.34 11.20
C LYS A 43 -3.69 5.97 10.57
N ILE A 44 -2.58 5.28 10.43
CA ILE A 44 -2.50 3.99 9.77
C ILE A 44 -1.88 2.99 10.71
N ILE A 45 -2.47 1.79 10.79
CA ILE A 45 -1.93 0.69 11.57
C ILE A 45 -0.98 -0.10 10.69
N SER A 46 0.27 -0.19 11.12
CA SER A 46 1.32 -0.97 10.45
C SER A 46 1.40 -2.36 11.06
N LYS A 47 1.52 -3.38 10.22
CA LYS A 47 1.72 -4.76 10.70
C LYS A 47 3.19 -5.13 10.86
N ASN A 48 4.10 -4.18 10.65
CA ASN A 48 5.55 -4.37 10.86
C ASN A 48 6.13 -5.49 9.98
N ILE A 49 5.65 -5.62 8.77
CA ILE A 49 6.14 -6.62 7.80
C ILE A 49 6.49 -5.94 6.48
N GLY A 50 7.33 -6.61 5.69
CA GLY A 50 7.75 -6.10 4.39
C GLY A 50 8.45 -4.76 4.51
N ILE A 51 8.08 -3.82 3.66
CA ILE A 51 8.69 -2.48 3.66
C ILE A 51 8.25 -1.63 4.86
N LEU A 52 7.28 -2.10 5.65
CA LEU A 52 6.85 -1.42 6.88
C LEU A 52 7.58 -1.92 8.11
N LYS A 53 8.55 -2.80 7.95
CA LYS A 53 9.31 -3.31 9.08
C LYS A 53 10.03 -2.17 9.80
N GLY A 54 9.87 -2.11 11.13
CA GLY A 54 10.44 -1.05 11.95
C GLY A 54 9.68 0.25 11.94
N ILE A 55 8.57 0.33 11.21
CA ILE A 55 7.67 1.49 11.26
C ILE A 55 6.79 1.37 12.50
N PRO A 56 6.52 2.48 13.23
CA PRO A 56 5.65 2.43 14.40
C PRO A 56 4.32 1.77 14.08
N LYS A 57 3.75 1.08 15.08
CA LYS A 57 2.46 0.40 14.92
C LYS A 57 1.37 1.33 14.40
N ILE A 58 1.37 2.57 14.85
CA ILE A 58 0.47 3.61 14.35
C ILE A 58 1.34 4.74 13.82
N PHE A 59 1.15 5.08 12.56
CA PHE A 59 1.89 6.18 11.92
C PHE A 59 0.95 7.03 11.08
N GLU A 60 1.38 8.23 10.74
CA GLU A 60 0.60 9.15 9.93
C GLU A 60 1.12 9.16 8.50
N ALA A 61 0.22 9.18 7.54
CA ALA A 61 0.56 9.24 6.13
C ALA A 61 -0.44 10.09 5.37
N THR A 62 0.04 10.72 4.29
CA THR A 62 -0.77 11.55 3.42
C THR A 62 -1.55 10.69 2.45
N ARG A 63 -2.83 10.99 2.30
CA ARG A 63 -3.74 10.26 1.42
C ARG A 63 -4.30 11.18 0.33
N TYR A 64 -4.28 10.69 -0.91
CA TYR A 64 -4.85 11.36 -2.08
C TYR A 64 -5.54 10.31 -2.93
N HIS A 65 -6.74 9.85 -2.52
CA HIS A 65 -7.39 8.79 -3.29
C HIS A 65 -8.90 8.79 -3.09
N SER A 66 -9.61 8.37 -4.13
CA SER A 66 -11.03 8.08 -4.09
C SER A 66 -11.31 6.60 -4.29
N LEU A 67 -10.32 5.83 -4.72
CA LEU A 67 -10.43 4.40 -4.98
C LEU A 67 -9.56 3.63 -3.98
N ILE A 68 -10.01 2.44 -3.62
CA ILE A 68 -9.33 1.56 -2.68
C ILE A 68 -9.43 0.11 -3.13
N ILE A 69 -8.54 -0.74 -2.61
CA ILE A 69 -8.67 -2.18 -2.80
C ILE A 69 -9.82 -2.68 -1.90
N ASP A 70 -10.76 -3.40 -2.50
CA ASP A 70 -11.87 -3.99 -1.75
C ASP A 70 -11.35 -5.13 -0.88
N LYS A 71 -11.42 -4.95 0.42
CA LYS A 71 -10.94 -5.94 1.39
C LYS A 71 -11.64 -7.30 1.22
N LYS A 72 -12.92 -7.30 0.81
CA LYS A 72 -13.69 -8.52 0.63
C LYS A 72 -13.19 -9.38 -0.53
N THR A 73 -12.54 -8.75 -1.50
CA THR A 73 -12.03 -9.43 -2.69
C THR A 73 -10.51 -9.55 -2.69
N LEU A 74 -9.85 -9.27 -1.58
CA LEU A 74 -8.39 -9.32 -1.53
C LEU A 74 -7.87 -10.66 -2.01
N SER A 75 -6.95 -10.61 -2.96
CA SER A 75 -6.31 -11.80 -3.52
C SER A 75 -5.61 -12.62 -2.44
N LYS A 76 -5.65 -13.94 -2.61
CA LYS A 76 -4.91 -14.87 -1.72
C LYS A 76 -3.40 -14.69 -1.85
N ASP A 77 -2.92 -14.16 -2.96
CA ASP A 77 -1.49 -13.92 -3.20
C ASP A 77 -0.98 -12.69 -2.47
N LEU A 78 -1.87 -11.86 -1.96
CA LEU A 78 -1.53 -10.62 -1.29
C LEU A 78 -1.79 -10.69 0.21
N GLU A 79 -0.94 -10.02 0.96
CA GLU A 79 -1.05 -9.89 2.40
C GLU A 79 -1.17 -8.40 2.75
N ILE A 80 -2.10 -8.07 3.64
CA ILE A 80 -2.27 -6.69 4.11
C ILE A 80 -1.10 -6.33 5.01
N THR A 81 -0.44 -5.21 4.72
CA THR A 81 0.67 -4.69 5.54
C THR A 81 0.27 -3.49 6.38
N ALA A 82 -0.78 -2.78 5.97
CA ALA A 82 -1.26 -1.60 6.68
C ALA A 82 -2.73 -1.36 6.41
N MET A 83 -3.42 -0.79 7.40
CA MET A 83 -4.85 -0.45 7.31
C MET A 83 -5.12 0.84 8.07
N THR A 84 -6.16 1.57 7.67
CA THR A 84 -6.68 2.65 8.51
C THR A 84 -7.38 2.06 9.73
N LEU A 85 -7.70 2.92 10.70
CA LEU A 85 -8.42 2.48 11.90
C LEU A 85 -9.81 1.92 11.56
N ASP A 86 -10.44 2.41 10.50
CA ASP A 86 -11.75 1.94 10.05
C ASP A 86 -11.68 0.79 9.00
N GLY A 87 -10.51 0.23 8.79
CA GLY A 87 -10.36 -1.01 8.03
C GLY A 87 -10.11 -0.89 6.53
N ILE A 88 -9.75 0.30 6.04
CA ILE A 88 -9.36 0.49 4.64
C ILE A 88 -7.94 -0.01 4.43
N ILE A 89 -7.72 -0.84 3.40
CA ILE A 89 -6.38 -1.34 3.06
C ILE A 89 -5.49 -0.19 2.61
N MET A 90 -4.36 -0.02 3.27
CA MET A 90 -3.40 1.04 2.98
C MET A 90 -2.04 0.50 2.56
N GLY A 91 -1.82 -0.79 2.67
CA GLY A 91 -0.61 -1.44 2.20
C GLY A 91 -0.84 -2.91 1.95
N VAL A 92 -0.19 -3.44 0.92
CA VAL A 92 -0.21 -4.87 0.58
C VAL A 92 1.19 -5.29 0.16
N LYS A 93 1.46 -6.59 0.27
CA LYS A 93 2.65 -7.19 -0.32
C LYS A 93 2.28 -8.55 -0.90
N HIS A 94 3.01 -8.96 -1.94
CA HIS A 94 2.88 -10.32 -2.44
C HIS A 94 3.50 -11.28 -1.41
N ARG A 95 2.92 -12.47 -1.28
CA ARG A 95 3.41 -13.43 -0.30
C ARG A 95 4.73 -14.08 -0.70
N ILE A 96 5.02 -14.11 -2.01
CA ILE A 96 6.20 -14.78 -2.55
C ILE A 96 7.18 -13.78 -3.17
N TYR A 97 6.70 -12.89 -4.02
CA TYR A 97 7.54 -11.98 -4.79
C TYR A 97 7.76 -10.66 -4.04
N ASP A 98 8.83 -9.95 -4.40
CA ASP A 98 9.17 -8.65 -3.81
C ASP A 98 8.34 -7.54 -4.47
N VAL A 99 7.03 -7.61 -4.25
CA VAL A 99 6.04 -6.68 -4.78
C VAL A 99 5.28 -6.08 -3.62
N HIS A 100 5.30 -4.76 -3.52
CA HIS A 100 4.70 -4.01 -2.42
C HIS A 100 3.83 -2.90 -2.97
N GLY A 101 2.69 -2.64 -2.31
CA GLY A 101 1.82 -1.53 -2.64
C GLY A 101 1.49 -0.72 -1.41
N VAL A 102 1.48 0.60 -1.54
CA VAL A 102 1.01 1.51 -0.50
C VAL A 102 0.03 2.50 -1.11
N GLN A 103 -1.12 2.67 -0.46
CA GLN A 103 -2.16 3.58 -0.93
C GLN A 103 -1.79 5.03 -0.66
N PHE A 104 -1.01 5.28 0.38
CA PHE A 104 -0.55 6.61 0.76
C PHE A 104 0.72 6.99 -0.02
N HIS A 105 1.15 8.24 0.14
CA HIS A 105 2.34 8.77 -0.51
C HIS A 105 3.52 8.81 0.46
N PRO A 106 4.43 7.82 0.43
CA PRO A 106 5.58 7.82 1.34
C PRO A 106 6.57 8.94 1.03
N GLU A 107 6.56 9.44 -0.20
CA GLU A 107 7.44 10.54 -0.59
C GLU A 107 6.97 11.89 -0.06
N SER A 108 5.71 12.01 0.38
CA SER A 108 5.16 13.27 0.89
C SER A 108 5.84 13.69 2.19
N ILE A 109 6.16 14.97 2.31
CA ILE A 109 6.74 15.54 3.53
C ILE A 109 5.84 15.32 4.76
N LYS A 110 4.53 15.19 4.54
CA LYS A 110 3.57 14.95 5.61
C LYS A 110 3.48 13.48 6.04
N THR A 111 4.10 12.57 5.31
CA THR A 111 4.22 11.16 5.71
C THR A 111 5.48 11.04 6.56
N LYS A 112 5.31 11.01 7.87
CA LYS A 112 6.40 11.13 8.82
C LYS A 112 7.48 10.05 8.68
N ASP A 113 7.07 8.82 8.45
CA ASP A 113 7.97 7.68 8.34
C ASP A 113 8.22 7.25 6.90
N GLY A 114 7.88 8.10 5.94
CA GLY A 114 7.93 7.76 4.52
C GLY A 114 9.32 7.41 4.02
N LEU A 115 10.33 8.17 4.44
CA LEU A 115 11.71 7.92 4.03
C LEU A 115 12.19 6.54 4.47
N LYS A 116 11.84 6.13 5.69
CA LYS A 116 12.20 4.80 6.19
C LYS A 116 11.53 3.70 5.38
N ILE A 117 10.27 3.89 4.99
CA ILE A 117 9.56 2.95 4.13
C ILE A 117 10.28 2.80 2.78
N LEU A 118 10.66 3.92 2.17
CA LEU A 118 11.37 3.90 0.90
C LEU A 118 12.75 3.23 1.04
N LYS A 119 13.47 3.51 2.12
CA LYS A 119 14.75 2.87 2.39
C LYS A 119 14.60 1.37 2.58
N ASN A 120 13.53 0.92 3.25
CA ASN A 120 13.26 -0.51 3.43
C ASN A 120 13.06 -1.21 2.08
N PHE A 121 12.45 -0.53 1.13
CA PHE A 121 12.26 -1.10 -0.21
C PHE A 121 13.58 -1.18 -0.97
N ILE A 122 14.35 -0.12 -0.94
CA ILE A 122 15.63 -0.03 -1.68
C ILE A 122 16.71 -0.92 -1.06
N LYS A 123 16.81 -0.92 0.26
CA LYS A 123 17.83 -1.63 1.07
C LYS A 123 19.23 -1.23 0.73
#